data_465cd6f04acfe9c399be4790e0a968d9
#
_entry.id   465cd6f04acfe9c399be4790e0a968d9
#
_cell.length_a   1.000
_cell.length_b   1.000
_cell.length_c   1.000
_cell.angle_alpha   90.00
_cell.angle_beta   90.00
_cell.angle_gamma   90.00
#
_symmetry.space_group_name_H-M   'P 1'
#
loop_
_entity.id
_entity.type
_entity.pdbx_description
1 polymer ?
#
loop_
_entity_poly.entity_id
_entity_poly.type
_entity_poly.pdbx_seq_one_letter_code
_entity_poly.pdbx_strand_id
1 'polypeptide(L)'
;DQRQGEEFGSFFLGGVDVEKTLPRGGRVRAEWATSRGRVQTGGNFLDLLGASDRHDGNAYRVELEQPLGFREGVVRASFMRADEGFMNPFGATVTPGSQRVDASVELKVMKTARARFSFEDERNQTANVDNGRRTASLLWTQNFGERFRIALGYDFRSFTDERNGREIDSNLVSVGAEYRATDKLQLSAKREQNLGEADPTYPDQTTLAATYQVSKYTKFFFTQRFASAPITPIGDVAGTGFAATGARNETAIGVETKLGRLANLNSRYQIENGINGTDSFAVIGLSNRLPVNKRLSLDLGYERGFHLAGAGASFNAAHLGFSYQPTEDFRTTGRYEMRDRGGNGSAFTIGAAGRLFDNVTSLARFQLSRASFAGNESSAMSATAALAWRPLHRDDLGLLFSYTRRDIKQRGSGQDGETRDRSDTLSSDWYYQATRNVELYGRFALKFGDTASQGLARVSTLTYMSQGRAVYRLGKYVDVAGEGRWLAQPASSTARASFGTELGFWVLPDLRVGGGYNWTGAFEPGAGTLSPARRGFYFTISSKLSNLFDLFGTPRNNAQAQSGDGTVRHEEE
;
A
#
# COMPACT_ATOMS: atom_id res chain seq x y z
N ASP A 1 -41.85 18.75 -8.13
CA ASP A 1 -40.54 19.43 -8.15
C ASP A 1 -39.83 19.21 -6.80
N GLN A 2 -39.21 18.07 -6.64
CA GLN A 2 -38.24 17.87 -5.57
C GLN A 2 -36.87 18.29 -6.10
N ARG A 3 -36.47 19.51 -5.84
CA ARG A 3 -35.09 19.95 -5.94
C ARG A 3 -34.36 19.36 -4.74
N GLN A 4 -33.74 18.21 -4.91
CA GLN A 4 -32.67 17.79 -4.05
C GLN A 4 -31.50 18.76 -4.27
N GLY A 5 -31.32 19.68 -3.34
CA GLY A 5 -30.17 20.57 -3.30
C GLY A 5 -28.94 19.72 -2.96
N GLU A 6 -28.13 19.46 -3.96
CA GLU A 6 -26.79 18.95 -3.74
C GLU A 6 -26.01 20.02 -2.96
N GLU A 7 -25.78 19.80 -1.68
CA GLU A 7 -24.88 20.62 -0.88
C GLU A 7 -23.42 20.28 -1.25
N PHE A 8 -22.83 21.11 -2.08
CA PHE A 8 -21.40 21.00 -2.41
C PHE A 8 -20.57 21.56 -1.25
N GLY A 9 -19.71 20.70 -0.68
CA GLY A 9 -18.81 21.10 0.39
C GLY A 9 -17.56 21.81 -0.12
N SER A 10 -17.00 22.70 0.67
CA SER A 10 -15.62 23.20 0.53
C SER A 10 -14.70 22.38 1.43
N PHE A 11 -13.55 21.98 0.90
CA PHE A 11 -12.57 21.22 1.64
C PHE A 11 -11.20 21.89 1.55
N PHE A 12 -10.53 21.99 2.69
CA PHE A 12 -9.17 22.49 2.82
C PHE A 12 -8.30 21.44 3.50
N LEU A 13 -7.14 21.15 2.93
CA LEU A 13 -6.08 20.37 3.55
C LEU A 13 -4.80 21.17 3.48
N GLY A 14 -4.16 21.39 4.61
CA GLY A 14 -2.86 22.06 4.71
C GLY A 14 -1.99 21.41 5.77
N GLY A 15 -0.68 21.50 5.63
CA GLY A 15 0.26 20.93 6.60
C GLY A 15 1.63 21.56 6.51
N VAL A 16 2.42 21.33 7.55
CA VAL A 16 3.81 21.75 7.68
C VAL A 16 4.62 20.59 8.24
N ASP A 17 5.78 20.35 7.69
CA ASP A 17 6.76 19.42 8.24
C ASP A 17 8.10 20.08 8.51
N VAL A 18 8.80 19.55 9.48
CA VAL A 18 10.16 19.96 9.88
C VAL A 18 10.99 18.71 10.12
N GLU A 19 12.14 18.65 9.50
CA GLU A 19 13.13 17.61 9.76
C GLU A 19 14.44 18.24 10.22
N LYS A 20 15.02 17.68 11.28
CA LYS A 20 16.31 18.13 11.84
C LYS A 20 17.23 16.94 12.07
N THR A 21 18.43 17.04 11.56
CA THR A 21 19.50 16.10 11.87
C THR A 21 20.04 16.39 13.27
N LEU A 22 20.13 15.36 14.08
CA LEU A 22 20.67 15.40 15.44
C LEU A 22 22.14 14.93 15.46
N PRO A 23 22.89 15.18 16.55
CA PRO A 23 24.24 14.66 16.72
C PRO A 23 24.30 13.15 16.50
N ARG A 24 25.46 12.64 16.03
CA ARG A 24 25.70 11.20 15.73
C ARG A 24 24.82 10.60 14.65
N GLY A 25 24.30 11.42 13.74
CA GLY A 25 23.45 10.95 12.65
C GLY A 25 22.01 10.63 13.07
N GLY A 26 21.60 11.09 14.25
CA GLY A 26 20.19 11.01 14.64
C GLY A 26 19.32 11.96 13.81
N ARG A 27 18.01 11.71 13.83
CA ARG A 27 17.01 12.47 13.08
C ARG A 27 15.75 12.64 13.90
N VAL A 28 15.19 13.84 13.87
CA VAL A 28 13.84 14.12 14.34
C VAL A 28 13.03 14.70 13.20
N ARG A 29 11.82 14.22 13.02
CA ARG A 29 10.85 14.74 12.07
C ARG A 29 9.56 15.03 12.79
N ALA A 30 8.97 16.19 12.54
CA ALA A 30 7.66 16.57 13.03
C ALA A 30 6.81 17.05 11.86
N GLU A 31 5.55 16.62 11.84
CA GLU A 31 4.58 16.94 10.81
C GLU A 31 3.25 17.29 11.47
N TRP A 32 2.62 18.33 10.99
CA TRP A 32 1.28 18.72 11.36
C TRP A 32 0.46 18.96 10.10
N ALA A 33 -0.76 18.45 10.07
CA ALA A 33 -1.70 18.65 9.00
C ALA A 33 -3.09 19.00 9.56
N THR A 34 -3.86 19.79 8.83
CA THR A 34 -5.23 20.13 9.18
C THR A 34 -6.13 19.98 7.97
N SER A 35 -7.29 19.39 8.18
CA SER A 35 -8.36 19.32 7.18
C SER A 35 -9.59 20.05 7.69
N ARG A 36 -10.30 20.74 6.82
CA ARG A 36 -11.56 21.43 7.13
C ARG A 36 -12.50 21.37 5.97
N GLY A 37 -13.76 21.08 6.24
CA GLY A 37 -14.80 21.17 5.25
C GLY A 37 -15.62 19.90 5.08
N ARG A 38 -16.45 19.88 4.05
CA ARG A 38 -17.29 18.75 3.69
C ARG A 38 -16.76 18.11 2.42
N VAL A 39 -16.59 16.81 2.44
CA VAL A 39 -16.31 16.00 1.25
C VAL A 39 -17.51 15.11 1.03
N GLN A 40 -18.09 15.17 -0.16
CA GLN A 40 -19.14 14.24 -0.53
C GLN A 40 -18.49 12.89 -0.87
N THR A 41 -18.58 11.96 0.04
CA THR A 41 -18.10 10.58 -0.17
C THR A 41 -19.21 9.82 -0.89
N GLY A 42 -19.10 9.65 -2.19
CA GLY A 42 -20.01 8.78 -2.95
C GLY A 42 -19.70 7.33 -2.69
N GLY A 43 -20.42 6.67 -1.78
CA GLY A 43 -20.45 5.20 -1.63
C GLY A 43 -19.12 4.52 -1.32
N ASN A 44 -18.23 5.15 -0.56
CA ASN A 44 -16.92 4.61 -0.22
C ASN A 44 -16.93 3.88 1.15
N PHE A 45 -15.91 3.05 1.37
CA PHE A 45 -15.66 2.32 2.62
C PHE A 45 -15.78 3.18 3.90
N LEU A 46 -15.51 4.49 3.82
CA LEU A 46 -15.65 5.42 4.94
C LEU A 46 -17.11 5.66 5.36
N ASP A 47 -18.08 5.55 4.45
CA ASP A 47 -19.51 5.64 4.79
C ASP A 47 -19.94 4.44 5.65
N LEU A 48 -19.29 3.28 5.46
CA LEU A 48 -19.51 2.09 6.26
C LEU A 48 -19.01 2.25 7.71
N LEU A 49 -18.03 3.14 7.91
CA LEU A 49 -17.46 3.45 9.24
C LEU A 49 -18.21 4.56 9.99
N GLY A 50 -19.30 5.10 9.41
CA GLY A 50 -20.12 6.13 10.03
C GLY A 50 -19.40 7.49 10.16
N ALA A 51 -18.47 7.77 9.24
CA ALA A 51 -17.81 9.07 9.18
C ALA A 51 -18.81 10.18 8.91
N SER A 52 -18.75 11.27 9.68
CA SER A 52 -19.62 12.41 9.49
C SER A 52 -19.30 13.12 8.16
N ASP A 53 -20.31 13.69 7.50
CA ASP A 53 -20.14 14.49 6.26
C ASP A 53 -19.19 15.70 6.43
N ARG A 54 -18.86 16.05 7.65
CA ARG A 54 -17.99 17.16 8.01
C ARG A 54 -16.63 16.65 8.49
N HIS A 55 -15.59 16.98 7.76
CA HIS A 55 -14.22 16.56 8.00
C HIS A 55 -13.37 17.74 8.52
N ASP A 56 -13.56 18.09 9.78
CA ASP A 56 -12.76 19.10 10.46
C ASP A 56 -11.85 18.39 11.47
N GLY A 57 -10.55 18.41 11.24
CA GLY A 57 -9.62 17.74 12.13
C GLY A 57 -8.15 18.03 11.84
N ASN A 58 -7.32 17.64 12.79
CA ASN A 58 -5.87 17.78 12.69
C ASN A 58 -5.21 16.40 12.75
N ALA A 59 -4.04 16.29 12.13
CA ALA A 59 -3.16 15.14 12.28
C ALA A 59 -1.75 15.62 12.69
N TYR A 60 -1.12 14.84 13.54
CA TYR A 60 0.21 15.09 14.07
C TYR A 60 1.05 13.84 13.91
N ARG A 61 2.30 14.01 13.53
CA ARG A 61 3.30 12.95 13.50
C ARG A 61 4.63 13.48 13.99
N VAL A 62 5.25 12.77 14.92
CA VAL A 62 6.60 13.06 15.38
C VAL A 62 7.38 11.75 15.36
N GLU A 63 8.55 11.76 14.75
CA GLU A 63 9.46 10.63 14.68
C GLU A 63 10.83 11.02 15.19
N LEU A 64 11.43 10.15 15.96
CA LEU A 64 12.79 10.26 16.46
C LEU A 64 13.54 8.98 16.17
N GLU A 65 14.70 9.10 15.57
CA GLU A 65 15.70 8.04 15.50
C GLU A 65 17.04 8.60 15.98
N GLN A 66 17.57 8.03 17.07
CA GLN A 66 18.79 8.52 17.69
C GLN A 66 19.75 7.37 18.01
N PRO A 67 20.89 7.25 17.31
CA PRO A 67 21.97 6.39 17.75
C PRO A 67 22.52 6.87 19.10
N LEU A 68 22.60 5.94 20.04
CA LEU A 68 23.21 6.19 21.34
C LEU A 68 24.74 6.07 21.20
N GLY A 69 25.51 7.00 21.74
CA GLY A 69 26.97 6.97 21.64
C GLY A 69 27.64 5.88 22.46
N PHE A 70 26.87 4.97 23.04
CA PHE A 70 27.35 3.86 23.84
C PHE A 70 26.60 2.57 23.45
N ARG A 71 27.28 1.43 23.61
CA ARG A 71 26.69 0.10 23.43
C ARG A 71 26.01 -0.15 22.08
N GLU A 72 26.50 0.48 21.01
CA GLU A 72 25.92 0.37 19.66
C GLU A 72 24.38 0.48 19.71
N GLY A 73 23.88 1.35 20.60
CA GLY A 73 22.45 1.44 20.88
C GLY A 73 21.74 2.39 19.93
N VAL A 74 20.45 2.14 19.71
CA VAL A 74 19.55 3.01 18.93
C VAL A 74 18.23 3.15 19.68
N VAL A 75 17.78 4.41 19.80
CA VAL A 75 16.42 4.75 20.26
C VAL A 75 15.60 5.15 19.05
N ARG A 76 14.39 4.59 18.95
CA ARG A 76 13.36 5.02 18.01
C ARG A 76 12.10 5.33 18.77
N ALA A 77 11.48 6.44 18.45
CA ALA A 77 10.17 6.79 19.00
C ALA A 77 9.33 7.42 17.87
N SER A 78 8.06 7.13 17.87
CA SER A 78 7.09 7.78 17.01
C SER A 78 5.81 8.08 17.77
N PHE A 79 5.21 9.20 17.44
CA PHE A 79 3.88 9.60 17.88
C PHE A 79 3.08 10.00 16.66
N MET A 80 1.90 9.42 16.52
CA MET A 80 0.93 9.80 15.49
C MET A 80 -0.43 9.97 16.13
N ARG A 81 -1.15 10.99 15.69
CA ARG A 81 -2.54 11.21 16.09
C ARG A 81 -3.28 11.86 14.94
N ALA A 82 -4.49 11.40 14.68
CA ALA A 82 -5.44 12.08 13.83
C ALA A 82 -6.78 12.21 14.54
N ASP A 83 -7.36 13.39 14.49
CA ASP A 83 -8.71 13.62 14.98
C ASP A 83 -9.72 12.81 14.13
N GLU A 84 -10.87 12.44 14.68
CA GLU A 84 -11.91 11.66 13.98
C GLU A 84 -12.36 12.34 12.69
N GLY A 85 -12.45 13.68 12.71
CA GLY A 85 -12.81 14.48 11.55
C GLY A 85 -11.67 14.73 10.55
N PHE A 86 -10.45 14.26 10.79
CA PHE A 86 -9.34 14.46 9.87
C PHE A 86 -9.50 13.60 8.62
N MET A 87 -9.35 14.21 7.45
CA MET A 87 -9.39 13.50 6.17
C MET A 87 -8.25 13.94 5.26
N ASN A 88 -7.57 12.95 4.68
CA ASN A 88 -6.60 13.15 3.61
C ASN A 88 -7.08 12.42 2.34
N PRO A 89 -7.66 13.12 1.36
CA PRO A 89 -8.15 12.49 0.13
C PRO A 89 -7.04 12.00 -0.81
N PHE A 90 -5.78 12.36 -0.55
CA PHE A 90 -4.62 12.02 -1.40
C PHE A 90 -3.85 10.79 -0.92
N GLY A 91 -4.26 10.20 0.17
CA GLY A 91 -3.65 8.98 0.72
C GLY A 91 -3.79 8.94 2.24
N ALA A 92 -4.17 7.80 2.77
CA ALA A 92 -4.29 7.61 4.21
C ALA A 92 -2.92 7.22 4.79
N THR A 93 -2.21 8.17 5.35
CA THR A 93 -1.02 7.90 6.18
C THR A 93 -1.37 7.69 7.65
N VAL A 94 -2.54 8.18 8.07
CA VAL A 94 -3.05 8.05 9.43
C VAL A 94 -4.54 7.75 9.37
N THR A 95 -5.00 6.77 10.13
CA THR A 95 -6.42 6.46 10.25
C THR A 95 -7.12 7.55 11.05
N PRO A 96 -8.21 8.17 10.56
CA PRO A 96 -8.98 9.14 11.34
C PRO A 96 -9.43 8.56 12.68
N GLY A 97 -9.37 9.37 13.74
CA GLY A 97 -9.70 8.95 15.09
C GLY A 97 -8.66 8.05 15.76
N SER A 98 -7.49 7.89 15.18
CA SER A 98 -6.42 7.08 15.76
C SER A 98 -5.36 7.91 16.46
N GLN A 99 -4.83 7.34 17.53
CA GLN A 99 -3.62 7.79 18.20
C GLN A 99 -2.69 6.59 18.37
N ARG A 100 -1.42 6.75 18.02
CA ARG A 100 -0.41 5.70 18.20
C ARG A 100 0.89 6.29 18.72
N VAL A 101 1.44 5.62 19.72
CA VAL A 101 2.75 5.89 20.29
C VAL A 101 3.58 4.63 20.16
N ASP A 102 4.73 4.72 19.50
CA ASP A 102 5.70 3.64 19.43
C ASP A 102 7.02 4.14 20.02
N ALA A 103 7.64 3.33 20.85
CA ALA A 103 8.98 3.59 21.34
C ALA A 103 9.79 2.29 21.38
N SER A 104 11.05 2.34 21.00
CA SER A 104 11.94 1.20 21.14
C SER A 104 13.36 1.62 21.42
N VAL A 105 14.02 0.80 22.24
CA VAL A 105 15.44 0.94 22.56
C VAL A 105 16.11 -0.41 22.32
N GLU A 106 17.11 -0.43 21.48
CA GLU A 106 17.95 -1.59 21.26
C GLU A 106 19.37 -1.31 21.76
N LEU A 107 19.91 -2.21 22.57
CA LEU A 107 21.22 -2.06 23.20
C LEU A 107 22.02 -3.34 23.06
N LYS A 108 23.28 -3.23 22.72
CA LYS A 108 24.28 -4.30 22.85
C LYS A 108 24.81 -4.29 24.30
N VAL A 109 24.16 -5.03 25.15
CA VAL A 109 24.48 -5.03 26.59
C VAL A 109 25.87 -5.63 26.85
N MET A 110 26.20 -6.69 26.13
CA MET A 110 27.52 -7.35 26.13
C MET A 110 27.92 -7.66 24.70
N LYS A 111 29.17 -8.10 24.48
CA LYS A 111 29.64 -8.52 23.14
C LYS A 111 28.74 -9.60 22.53
N THR A 112 28.16 -10.45 23.38
CA THR A 112 27.34 -11.60 22.99
C THR A 112 25.86 -11.42 23.33
N ALA A 113 25.46 -10.30 23.97
CA ALA A 113 24.08 -10.08 24.40
C ALA A 113 23.49 -8.78 23.86
N ARG A 114 22.24 -8.86 23.42
CA ARG A 114 21.42 -7.70 23.03
C ARG A 114 20.14 -7.68 23.82
N ALA A 115 19.71 -6.50 24.19
CA ALA A 115 18.39 -6.24 24.79
C ALA A 115 17.63 -5.29 23.90
N ARG A 116 16.36 -5.59 23.68
CA ARG A 116 15.42 -4.70 23.00
C ARG A 116 14.21 -4.52 23.91
N PHE A 117 13.91 -3.29 24.20
CA PHE A 117 12.66 -2.86 24.80
C PHE A 117 11.81 -2.19 23.73
N SER A 118 10.51 -2.48 23.66
CA SER A 118 9.56 -1.77 22.83
C SER A 118 8.26 -1.54 23.57
N PHE A 119 7.65 -0.41 23.27
CA PHE A 119 6.36 0.03 23.78
C PHE A 119 5.51 0.51 22.62
N GLU A 120 4.26 0.08 22.58
CA GLU A 120 3.25 0.51 21.62
C GLU A 120 1.95 0.79 22.36
N ASP A 121 1.35 1.95 22.14
CA ASP A 121 0.01 2.31 22.61
C ASP A 121 -0.79 2.84 21.42
N GLU A 122 -1.82 2.11 21.04
CA GLU A 122 -2.71 2.46 19.94
C GLU A 122 -4.13 2.59 20.46
N ARG A 123 -4.80 3.67 20.10
CA ARG A 123 -6.20 3.93 20.41
C ARG A 123 -6.92 4.37 19.15
N ASN A 124 -8.08 3.79 18.93
CA ASN A 124 -8.93 4.13 17.78
C ASN A 124 -10.29 4.53 18.33
N GLN A 125 -10.63 5.79 18.10
CA GLN A 125 -11.89 6.38 18.55
C GLN A 125 -12.61 7.05 17.39
N THR A 126 -13.68 6.42 16.94
CA THR A 126 -14.59 6.93 15.92
C THR A 126 -16.02 6.66 16.35
N ALA A 127 -17.00 7.24 15.63
CA ALA A 127 -18.41 6.99 15.90
C ALA A 127 -18.76 5.49 16.01
N ASN A 128 -18.03 4.61 15.34
CA ASN A 128 -18.32 3.17 15.27
C ASN A 128 -17.28 2.27 15.93
N VAL A 129 -16.13 2.80 16.35
CA VAL A 129 -15.03 2.04 16.93
C VAL A 129 -14.49 2.80 18.13
N ASP A 130 -14.40 2.13 19.28
CA ASP A 130 -13.71 2.66 20.46
C ASP A 130 -12.91 1.52 21.08
N ASN A 131 -11.68 1.36 20.61
CA ASN A 131 -10.79 0.32 21.09
C ASN A 131 -9.37 0.85 21.31
N GLY A 132 -8.65 0.17 22.19
CA GLY A 132 -7.27 0.45 22.50
C GLY A 132 -6.43 -0.81 22.57
N ARG A 133 -5.17 -0.69 22.22
CA ARG A 133 -4.18 -1.76 22.39
C ARG A 133 -2.90 -1.17 22.95
N ARG A 134 -2.42 -1.71 24.04
CA ARG A 134 -1.14 -1.38 24.63
C ARG A 134 -0.26 -2.62 24.68
N THR A 135 0.98 -2.49 24.26
CA THR A 135 1.97 -3.56 24.30
C THR A 135 3.28 -3.03 24.83
N ALA A 136 3.84 -3.67 25.84
CA ALA A 136 5.19 -3.42 26.32
C ALA A 136 5.99 -4.73 26.23
N SER A 137 7.10 -4.71 25.51
CA SER A 137 7.89 -5.93 25.24
C SER A 137 9.33 -5.74 25.66
N LEU A 138 9.89 -6.77 26.27
CA LEU A 138 11.31 -6.90 26.55
C LEU A 138 11.83 -8.18 25.90
N LEU A 139 12.82 -8.06 25.05
CA LEU A 139 13.49 -9.20 24.43
C LEU A 139 14.98 -9.14 24.76
N TRP A 140 15.46 -10.18 25.40
CA TRP A 140 16.87 -10.43 25.65
C TRP A 140 17.36 -11.55 24.76
N THR A 141 18.46 -11.33 24.05
CA THR A 141 19.09 -12.35 23.21
C THR A 141 20.54 -12.52 23.63
N GLN A 142 20.92 -13.75 23.95
CA GLN A 142 22.27 -14.12 24.36
C GLN A 142 22.84 -15.18 23.42
N ASN A 143 24.01 -14.90 22.86
CA ASN A 143 24.77 -15.88 22.10
C ASN A 143 25.84 -16.51 22.99
N PHE A 144 25.93 -17.83 22.98
CA PHE A 144 26.97 -18.61 23.64
C PHE A 144 27.86 -19.24 22.57
N GLY A 145 28.92 -18.52 22.24
CA GLY A 145 29.74 -18.82 21.09
C GLY A 145 28.97 -18.63 19.76
N GLU A 146 29.36 -19.38 18.75
CA GLU A 146 28.76 -19.29 17.40
C GLU A 146 27.60 -20.27 17.20
N ARG A 147 27.43 -21.22 18.14
CA ARG A 147 26.53 -22.36 17.95
C ARG A 147 25.24 -22.30 18.75
N PHE A 148 25.20 -21.56 19.83
CA PHE A 148 24.04 -21.57 20.70
C PHE A 148 23.54 -20.16 21.00
N ARG A 149 22.23 -19.96 20.87
CA ARG A 149 21.54 -18.71 21.15
C ARG A 149 20.33 -18.97 22.02
N ILE A 150 20.14 -18.13 23.03
CA ILE A 150 18.92 -18.08 23.84
C ILE A 150 18.24 -16.71 23.62
N ALA A 151 16.94 -16.73 23.49
CA ALA A 151 16.08 -15.55 23.48
C ALA A 151 15.06 -15.67 24.59
N LEU A 152 14.97 -14.64 25.43
CA LEU A 152 14.00 -14.53 26.52
C LEU A 152 13.15 -13.29 26.22
N GLY A 153 11.85 -13.47 26.15
CA GLY A 153 10.90 -12.39 25.89
C GLY A 153 9.84 -12.31 26.96
N TYR A 154 9.41 -11.10 27.22
CA TYR A 154 8.24 -10.80 28.04
C TYR A 154 7.44 -9.72 27.34
N ASP A 155 6.15 -9.99 27.10
CA ASP A 155 5.22 -9.05 26.50
C ASP A 155 4.03 -8.85 27.44
N PHE A 156 3.84 -7.64 27.90
CA PHE A 156 2.58 -7.19 28.48
C PHE A 156 1.69 -6.65 27.37
N ARG A 157 0.45 -7.10 27.31
CA ARG A 157 -0.54 -6.65 26.33
C ARG A 157 -1.85 -6.37 27.02
N SER A 158 -2.45 -5.25 26.69
CA SER A 158 -3.79 -4.87 27.11
C SER A 158 -4.58 -4.49 25.87
N PHE A 159 -5.75 -5.07 25.72
CA PHE A 159 -6.72 -4.73 24.69
C PHE A 159 -8.01 -4.34 25.34
N THR A 160 -8.54 -3.18 24.97
CA THR A 160 -9.83 -2.66 25.43
C THR A 160 -10.75 -2.42 24.24
N ASP A 161 -11.99 -2.86 24.34
CA ASP A 161 -13.07 -2.51 23.43
C ASP A 161 -14.22 -1.96 24.27
N GLU A 162 -14.23 -0.63 24.41
CA GLU A 162 -15.20 0.09 25.25
C GLU A 162 -16.65 -0.11 24.77
N ARG A 163 -16.85 -0.29 23.47
CA ARG A 163 -18.18 -0.52 22.90
C ARG A 163 -18.79 -1.85 23.31
N ASN A 164 -17.97 -2.88 23.32
CA ASN A 164 -18.41 -4.23 23.64
C ASN A 164 -18.14 -4.58 25.10
N GLY A 165 -17.61 -3.63 25.89
CA GLY A 165 -17.23 -3.84 27.29
C GLY A 165 -16.22 -4.96 27.46
N ARG A 166 -15.33 -5.16 26.50
CA ARG A 166 -14.34 -6.22 26.49
C ARG A 166 -12.97 -5.68 26.87
N GLU A 167 -12.38 -6.24 27.89
CA GLU A 167 -11.02 -5.98 28.31
C GLU A 167 -10.25 -7.30 28.40
N ILE A 168 -9.06 -7.34 27.82
CA ILE A 168 -8.19 -8.52 27.84
C ILE A 168 -6.79 -8.05 28.20
N ASP A 169 -6.30 -8.46 29.32
CA ASP A 169 -4.92 -8.26 29.74
C ASP A 169 -4.17 -9.58 29.66
N SER A 170 -3.05 -9.58 28.97
CA SER A 170 -2.21 -10.76 28.86
C SER A 170 -0.75 -10.45 29.15
N ASN A 171 -0.12 -11.40 29.80
CA ASN A 171 1.31 -11.39 30.09
C ASN A 171 1.93 -12.60 29.40
N LEU A 172 2.59 -12.39 28.27
CA LEU A 172 3.20 -13.48 27.51
C LEU A 172 4.70 -13.57 27.82
N VAL A 173 5.11 -14.71 28.32
CA VAL A 173 6.54 -15.05 28.45
C VAL A 173 6.94 -15.92 27.26
N SER A 174 8.07 -15.61 26.66
CA SER A 174 8.64 -16.42 25.59
C SER A 174 10.07 -16.85 25.93
N VAL A 175 10.36 -18.12 25.68
CA VAL A 175 11.69 -18.70 25.81
C VAL A 175 12.01 -19.39 24.50
N GLY A 176 13.07 -18.96 23.83
CA GLY A 176 13.57 -19.53 22.61
C GLY A 176 15.02 -20.02 22.76
N ALA A 177 15.33 -21.13 22.15
CA ALA A 177 16.68 -21.63 22.03
C ALA A 177 16.95 -22.05 20.58
N GLU A 178 18.09 -21.66 20.05
CA GLU A 178 18.60 -22.09 18.77
C GLU A 178 19.97 -22.75 18.98
N TYR A 179 20.13 -23.93 18.42
CA TYR A 179 21.37 -24.69 18.52
C TYR A 179 21.84 -25.20 17.17
N ARG A 180 23.00 -24.75 16.76
CA ARG A 180 23.70 -25.28 15.58
C ARG A 180 24.54 -26.48 16.01
N ALA A 181 23.91 -27.67 16.00
CA ALA A 181 24.56 -28.92 16.43
C ALA A 181 25.75 -29.24 15.56
N THR A 182 25.64 -28.98 14.26
CA THR A 182 26.76 -29.07 13.29
C THR A 182 26.59 -27.89 12.30
N ASP A 183 27.55 -27.72 11.40
CA ASP A 183 27.44 -26.74 10.31
C ASP A 183 26.24 -27.03 9.37
N LYS A 184 25.68 -28.24 9.46
CA LYS A 184 24.55 -28.68 8.64
C LYS A 184 23.24 -28.82 9.41
N LEU A 185 23.28 -28.96 10.73
CA LEU A 185 22.08 -29.20 11.54
C LEU A 185 21.82 -28.02 12.49
N GLN A 186 20.70 -27.38 12.32
CA GLN A 186 20.18 -26.35 13.20
C GLN A 186 18.89 -26.83 13.83
N LEU A 187 18.80 -26.72 15.14
CA LEU A 187 17.62 -27.02 15.94
C LEU A 187 17.13 -25.73 16.58
N SER A 188 15.83 -25.56 16.67
CA SER A 188 15.23 -24.47 17.44
C SER A 188 14.02 -24.95 18.21
N ALA A 189 13.84 -24.38 19.39
CA ALA A 189 12.67 -24.58 20.23
C ALA A 189 12.24 -23.21 20.77
N LYS A 190 10.93 -22.92 20.72
CA LYS A 190 10.35 -21.70 21.28
C LYS A 190 9.09 -22.08 22.05
N ARG A 191 8.99 -21.64 23.29
CA ARG A 191 7.76 -21.70 24.10
C ARG A 191 7.26 -20.28 24.31
N GLU A 192 5.99 -20.07 24.08
CA GLU A 192 5.24 -18.85 24.41
C GLU A 192 4.10 -19.24 25.33
N GLN A 193 3.97 -18.55 26.44
CA GLN A 193 3.00 -18.89 27.48
C GLN A 193 2.42 -17.64 28.11
N ASN A 194 1.11 -17.57 28.17
CA ASN A 194 0.39 -16.55 28.91
C ASN A 194 0.46 -16.85 30.43
N LEU A 195 0.80 -15.83 31.20
CA LEU A 195 0.80 -15.87 32.67
C LEU A 195 -0.48 -15.19 33.17
N GLY A 196 -1.60 -15.87 33.14
CA GLY A 196 -2.89 -15.30 33.49
C GLY A 196 -4.00 -15.74 32.55
N GLU A 197 -4.86 -14.82 32.14
CA GLU A 197 -5.94 -15.11 31.22
C GLU A 197 -5.42 -15.51 29.82
N ALA A 198 -6.14 -16.42 29.18
CA ALA A 198 -5.80 -16.85 27.82
C ALA A 198 -6.09 -15.73 26.83
N ASP A 199 -5.08 -15.28 26.12
CA ASP A 199 -5.22 -14.32 25.03
C ASP A 199 -5.61 -15.06 23.74
N PRO A 200 -6.82 -14.85 23.19
CA PRO A 200 -7.25 -15.51 21.98
C PRO A 200 -6.43 -15.12 20.74
N THR A 201 -5.78 -13.97 20.79
CA THR A 201 -4.91 -13.47 19.71
C THR A 201 -3.52 -14.10 19.76
N TYR A 202 -3.05 -14.39 20.97
CA TYR A 202 -1.71 -14.94 21.22
C TYR A 202 -1.80 -16.16 22.15
N PRO A 203 -2.31 -17.29 21.65
CA PRO A 203 -2.47 -18.49 22.48
C PRO A 203 -1.11 -19.04 22.91
N ASP A 204 -1.13 -19.77 24.01
CA ASP A 204 0.04 -20.54 24.42
C ASP A 204 0.51 -21.45 23.31
N GLN A 205 1.79 -21.40 22.98
CA GLN A 205 2.31 -22.23 21.91
C GLN A 205 3.73 -22.71 22.16
N THR A 206 4.01 -23.89 21.65
CA THR A 206 5.37 -24.46 21.56
C THR A 206 5.69 -24.73 20.11
N THR A 207 6.78 -24.19 19.63
CA THR A 207 7.29 -24.45 18.28
C THR A 207 8.64 -25.15 18.39
N LEU A 208 8.76 -26.30 17.74
CA LEU A 208 10.01 -27.03 17.59
C LEU A 208 10.35 -27.04 16.11
N ALA A 209 11.58 -26.75 15.75
CA ALA A 209 12.02 -26.84 14.37
C ALA A 209 13.42 -27.42 14.26
N ALA A 210 13.64 -28.17 13.19
CA ALA A 210 14.92 -28.73 12.82
C ALA A 210 15.16 -28.47 11.34
N THR A 211 16.35 -28.00 10.99
CA THR A 211 16.78 -27.82 9.61
C THR A 211 18.09 -28.56 9.40
N TYR A 212 18.12 -29.43 8.42
CA TYR A 212 19.32 -30.20 8.07
C TYR A 212 19.77 -29.93 6.64
N GLN A 213 20.93 -29.32 6.49
CA GLN A 213 21.56 -29.03 5.20
C GLN A 213 22.28 -30.25 4.69
N VAL A 214 21.65 -31.04 3.82
CA VAL A 214 22.22 -32.25 3.23
C VAL A 214 23.40 -31.90 2.32
N SER A 215 23.21 -30.90 1.48
CA SER A 215 24.21 -30.38 0.56
C SER A 215 24.05 -28.85 0.44
N LYS A 216 24.96 -28.19 -0.26
CA LYS A 216 24.80 -26.74 -0.54
C LYS A 216 23.51 -26.37 -1.31
N TYR A 217 22.82 -27.37 -1.82
CA TYR A 217 21.62 -27.20 -2.63
C TYR A 217 20.34 -27.70 -1.94
N THR A 218 20.47 -28.67 -0.99
CA THR A 218 19.32 -29.40 -0.45
C THR A 218 19.29 -29.28 1.07
N LYS A 219 18.16 -28.86 1.61
CA LYS A 219 17.86 -28.87 3.04
C LYS A 219 16.55 -29.60 3.32
N PHE A 220 16.53 -30.36 4.39
CA PHE A 220 15.32 -30.87 5.02
C PHE A 220 14.91 -29.93 6.14
N PHE A 221 13.62 -29.83 6.36
CA PHE A 221 13.09 -29.12 7.50
C PHE A 221 11.97 -29.94 8.17
N PHE A 222 11.88 -29.75 9.45
CA PHE A 222 10.81 -30.25 10.30
C PHE A 222 10.32 -29.11 11.17
N THR A 223 9.02 -28.94 11.30
CA THR A 223 8.41 -27.98 12.22
C THR A 223 7.24 -28.63 12.90
N GLN A 224 7.19 -28.53 14.22
CA GLN A 224 6.07 -28.95 15.04
C GLN A 224 5.61 -27.77 15.86
N ARG A 225 4.32 -27.43 15.76
CA ARG A 225 3.68 -26.39 16.55
C ARG A 225 2.54 -26.99 17.35
N PHE A 226 2.52 -26.69 18.64
CA PHE A 226 1.43 -26.98 19.55
C PHE A 226 0.87 -25.64 20.04
N ALA A 227 -0.38 -25.31 19.73
CA ALA A 227 -1.04 -24.11 20.21
C ALA A 227 -2.30 -24.46 21.00
N SER A 228 -2.56 -23.77 22.10
CA SER A 228 -3.72 -24.02 22.97
C SER A 228 -5.05 -23.62 22.33
N ALA A 229 -4.99 -22.68 21.39
CA ALA A 229 -6.15 -22.24 20.62
C ALA A 229 -5.70 -21.80 19.20
N PRO A 230 -6.62 -21.71 18.22
CA PRO A 230 -6.35 -21.04 16.97
C PRO A 230 -6.09 -19.54 17.19
N ILE A 231 -5.19 -18.97 16.41
CA ILE A 231 -4.96 -17.52 16.41
C ILE A 231 -6.17 -16.86 15.75
N THR A 232 -6.92 -16.09 16.51
CA THR A 232 -8.02 -15.27 15.99
C THR A 232 -7.49 -13.88 15.66
N PRO A 233 -7.69 -13.36 14.43
CA PRO A 233 -7.33 -11.98 14.11
C PRO A 233 -8.06 -10.99 15.02
N ILE A 234 -7.37 -9.94 15.44
CA ILE A 234 -8.00 -8.77 16.09
C ILE A 234 -8.89 -8.13 15.02
N GLY A 235 -10.18 -8.03 15.26
CA GLY A 235 -11.14 -7.45 14.30
C GLY A 235 -12.03 -8.48 13.64
N ASP A 236 -12.21 -9.63 14.27
CA ASP A 236 -13.29 -10.51 13.89
C ASP A 236 -14.61 -9.75 14.04
N VAL A 237 -15.24 -9.53 12.87
CA VAL A 237 -16.49 -8.76 12.76
C VAL A 237 -17.48 -9.40 13.70
N ALA A 238 -17.85 -8.69 14.74
CA ALA A 238 -18.82 -9.12 15.72
C ALA A 238 -20.07 -9.65 15.00
N GLY A 239 -20.30 -10.93 15.08
CA GLY A 239 -21.51 -11.55 14.55
C GLY A 239 -21.36 -12.91 13.89
N THR A 240 -20.19 -13.36 13.54
CA THR A 240 -20.02 -14.69 12.91
C THR A 240 -19.74 -15.81 13.91
N GLY A 241 -20.05 -15.67 15.19
CA GLY A 241 -20.18 -16.78 16.15
C GLY A 241 -19.09 -17.88 16.17
N PHE A 242 -17.99 -17.71 15.48
CA PHE A 242 -16.87 -18.62 15.46
C PHE A 242 -15.89 -18.30 16.60
N ALA A 243 -16.34 -18.56 17.81
CA ALA A 243 -15.39 -18.77 18.88
C ALA A 243 -14.62 -20.05 18.52
N ALA A 244 -13.43 -19.86 17.99
CA ALA A 244 -12.52 -20.94 17.69
C ALA A 244 -12.02 -21.55 19.01
N THR A 245 -12.78 -22.50 19.55
CA THR A 245 -12.43 -23.24 20.75
C THR A 245 -11.75 -24.54 20.36
N GLY A 246 -10.47 -24.68 20.64
CA GLY A 246 -9.74 -25.93 20.47
C GLY A 246 -8.25 -25.75 20.19
N ALA A 247 -7.47 -26.68 20.70
CA ALA A 247 -6.03 -26.71 20.47
C ALA A 247 -5.72 -26.91 18.98
N ARG A 248 -4.72 -26.22 18.47
CA ARG A 248 -4.22 -26.38 17.11
C ARG A 248 -2.83 -26.99 17.13
N ASN A 249 -2.69 -28.13 16.51
CA ASN A 249 -1.41 -28.77 16.30
C ASN A 249 -1.08 -28.77 14.81
N GLU A 250 0.13 -28.40 14.49
CA GLU A 250 0.62 -28.37 13.10
C GLU A 250 1.96 -29.09 13.04
N THR A 251 2.06 -30.08 12.17
CA THR A 251 3.29 -30.80 11.87
C THR A 251 3.61 -30.60 10.40
N ALA A 252 4.80 -30.08 10.10
CA ALA A 252 5.27 -29.95 8.74
C ALA A 252 6.64 -30.59 8.59
N ILE A 253 6.79 -31.46 7.59
CA ILE A 253 8.07 -32.06 7.20
C ILE A 253 8.26 -31.81 5.72
N GLY A 254 9.44 -31.36 5.34
CA GLY A 254 9.65 -31.06 3.94
C GLY A 254 11.10 -31.03 3.52
N VAL A 255 11.27 -30.86 2.22
CA VAL A 255 12.56 -30.72 1.57
C VAL A 255 12.51 -29.53 0.62
N GLU A 256 13.55 -28.73 0.68
CA GLU A 256 13.81 -27.69 -0.31
C GLU A 256 15.11 -28.03 -1.02
N THR A 257 15.10 -28.08 -2.33
CA THR A 257 16.31 -28.33 -3.12
C THR A 257 16.43 -27.39 -4.30
N LYS A 258 17.63 -26.88 -4.51
CA LYS A 258 17.98 -26.11 -5.69
C LYS A 258 18.38 -27.05 -6.80
N LEU A 259 17.63 -27.09 -7.87
CA LEU A 259 17.92 -27.84 -9.08
C LEU A 259 18.80 -27.00 -10.00
N GLY A 260 20.12 -27.10 -9.79
CA GLY A 260 21.08 -26.25 -10.49
C GLY A 260 21.05 -24.79 -10.02
N ARG A 261 21.23 -23.85 -10.96
CA ARG A 261 21.25 -22.41 -10.65
C ARG A 261 19.87 -21.74 -10.79
N LEU A 262 18.89 -22.43 -11.33
CA LEU A 262 17.72 -21.83 -11.95
C LEU A 262 16.40 -22.27 -11.33
N ALA A 263 16.35 -23.39 -10.63
CA ALA A 263 15.11 -23.94 -10.11
C ALA A 263 15.19 -24.26 -8.62
N ASN A 264 14.09 -24.05 -7.90
CA ASN A 264 13.89 -24.51 -6.54
C ASN A 264 12.70 -25.44 -6.50
N LEU A 265 12.92 -26.66 -6.00
CA LEU A 265 11.88 -27.62 -5.69
C LEU A 265 11.59 -27.54 -4.19
N ASN A 266 10.33 -27.39 -3.84
CA ASN A 266 9.84 -27.44 -2.48
C ASN A 266 8.80 -28.55 -2.39
N SER A 267 8.96 -29.44 -1.44
CA SER A 267 7.97 -30.46 -1.12
C SER A 267 7.78 -30.51 0.38
N ARG A 268 6.53 -30.49 0.83
CA ARG A 268 6.20 -30.60 2.25
C ARG A 268 4.99 -31.50 2.44
N TYR A 269 5.00 -32.21 3.54
CA TYR A 269 3.87 -32.87 4.11
C TYR A 269 3.43 -32.11 5.36
N GLN A 270 2.18 -31.73 5.44
CA GLN A 270 1.63 -30.92 6.52
C GLN A 270 0.36 -31.57 7.07
N ILE A 271 0.31 -31.71 8.37
CA ILE A 271 -0.89 -32.11 9.11
C ILE A 271 -1.29 -30.94 10.00
N GLU A 272 -2.53 -30.53 9.90
CA GLU A 272 -3.13 -29.52 10.75
C GLU A 272 -4.30 -30.13 11.51
N ASN A 273 -4.33 -29.96 12.83
CA ASN A 273 -5.48 -30.21 13.67
C ASN A 273 -6.07 -28.87 14.09
N GLY A 274 -7.30 -28.60 13.71
CA GLY A 274 -7.99 -27.35 14.00
C GLY A 274 -9.46 -27.55 14.32
N ILE A 275 -10.22 -26.47 14.31
CA ILE A 275 -11.65 -26.43 14.66
C ILE A 275 -12.49 -27.40 13.79
N ASN A 276 -12.11 -27.56 12.53
CA ASN A 276 -12.81 -28.42 11.57
C ASN A 276 -12.30 -29.89 11.57
N GLY A 277 -11.51 -30.27 12.58
CA GLY A 277 -10.89 -31.58 12.65
C GLY A 277 -9.45 -31.61 12.14
N THR A 278 -9.01 -32.80 11.76
CA THR A 278 -7.65 -33.03 11.24
C THR A 278 -7.64 -32.92 9.73
N ASP A 279 -6.85 -32.01 9.21
CA ASP A 279 -6.57 -31.89 7.78
C ASP A 279 -5.12 -32.26 7.50
N SER A 280 -4.89 -33.06 6.48
CA SER A 280 -3.53 -33.38 6.03
C SER A 280 -3.35 -33.10 4.54
N PHE A 281 -2.21 -32.51 4.22
CA PHE A 281 -1.84 -32.13 2.86
C PHE A 281 -0.44 -32.57 2.53
N ALA A 282 -0.25 -33.07 1.32
CA ALA A 282 1.06 -33.16 0.70
C ALA A 282 1.17 -32.06 -0.35
N VAL A 283 2.17 -31.21 -0.24
CA VAL A 283 2.37 -30.08 -1.15
C VAL A 283 3.69 -30.27 -1.89
N ILE A 284 3.63 -30.15 -3.21
CA ILE A 284 4.80 -30.13 -4.08
C ILE A 284 4.79 -28.83 -4.85
N GLY A 285 5.87 -28.05 -4.72
CA GLY A 285 6.04 -26.78 -5.41
C GLY A 285 7.35 -26.75 -6.19
N LEU A 286 7.29 -26.23 -7.40
CA LEU A 286 8.46 -25.94 -8.24
C LEU A 286 8.44 -24.46 -8.57
N SER A 287 9.52 -23.76 -8.28
CA SER A 287 9.72 -22.39 -8.73
C SER A 287 11.03 -22.28 -9.50
N ASN A 288 10.98 -21.54 -10.59
CA ASN A 288 12.11 -21.47 -11.53
C ASN A 288 12.23 -20.06 -12.10
N ARG A 289 13.42 -19.48 -11.99
CA ARG A 289 13.77 -18.23 -12.64
C ARG A 289 14.84 -18.48 -13.68
N LEU A 290 14.42 -18.44 -14.95
CA LEU A 290 15.25 -18.74 -16.11
C LEU A 290 15.73 -17.43 -16.75
N PRO A 291 17.00 -17.02 -16.60
CA PRO A 291 17.58 -16.00 -17.45
C PRO A 291 17.83 -16.63 -18.84
N VAL A 292 16.92 -16.35 -19.77
CA VAL A 292 17.04 -16.86 -21.15
C VAL A 292 18.22 -16.19 -21.85
N ASN A 293 18.37 -14.88 -21.62
CA ASN A 293 19.52 -14.09 -22.04
C ASN A 293 19.67 -12.85 -21.15
N LYS A 294 20.61 -11.93 -21.48
CA LYS A 294 20.83 -10.69 -20.71
C LYS A 294 19.61 -9.76 -20.65
N ARG A 295 18.67 -9.92 -21.58
CA ARG A 295 17.49 -9.05 -21.72
C ARG A 295 16.18 -9.71 -21.33
N LEU A 296 16.11 -11.04 -21.32
CA LEU A 296 14.89 -11.80 -21.06
C LEU A 296 15.09 -12.77 -19.89
N SER A 297 14.22 -12.69 -18.91
CA SER A 297 14.08 -13.68 -17.83
C SER A 297 12.63 -14.17 -17.75
N LEU A 298 12.47 -15.45 -17.51
CA LEU A 298 11.18 -16.10 -17.23
C LEU A 298 11.11 -16.47 -15.76
N ASP A 299 9.90 -16.38 -15.19
CA ASP A 299 9.60 -16.77 -13.82
C ASP A 299 8.41 -17.76 -13.87
N LEU A 300 8.66 -18.98 -13.46
CA LEU A 300 7.72 -20.08 -13.54
C LEU A 300 7.54 -20.65 -12.14
N GLY A 301 6.30 -20.88 -11.74
CA GLY A 301 6.02 -21.59 -10.51
C GLY A 301 4.76 -22.42 -10.63
N TYR A 302 4.82 -23.58 -10.00
CA TYR A 302 3.69 -24.47 -9.87
C TYR A 302 3.70 -25.09 -8.48
N GLU A 303 2.58 -25.07 -7.81
CA GLU A 303 2.37 -25.72 -6.52
C GLU A 303 1.10 -26.57 -6.59
N ARG A 304 1.16 -27.79 -6.15
CA ARG A 304 0.03 -28.68 -5.99
C ARG A 304 -0.06 -29.17 -4.57
N GLY A 305 -1.18 -28.93 -3.92
CA GLY A 305 -1.55 -29.49 -2.64
C GLY A 305 -2.51 -30.66 -2.86
N PHE A 306 -2.11 -31.85 -2.40
CA PHE A 306 -2.94 -33.04 -2.35
C PHE A 306 -3.57 -33.10 -0.97
N HIS A 307 -4.89 -33.00 -0.90
CA HIS A 307 -5.61 -33.27 0.33
C HIS A 307 -5.62 -34.78 0.57
N LEU A 308 -5.13 -35.21 1.74
CA LEU A 308 -4.96 -36.62 2.08
C LEU A 308 -6.01 -37.11 3.07
N ALA A 309 -6.40 -36.27 4.02
CA ALA A 309 -7.46 -36.56 5.00
C ALA A 309 -8.01 -35.26 5.60
N GLY A 310 -9.30 -35.28 6.01
CA GLY A 310 -10.00 -34.16 6.66
C GLY A 310 -11.08 -33.55 5.77
N ALA A 311 -11.47 -32.30 6.05
CA ALA A 311 -12.51 -31.58 5.34
C ALA A 311 -11.99 -30.66 4.21
N GLY A 312 -10.67 -30.51 4.08
CA GLY A 312 -10.05 -29.67 3.09
C GLY A 312 -10.19 -30.18 1.66
N ALA A 313 -9.74 -29.40 0.69
CA ALA A 313 -9.73 -29.76 -0.72
C ALA A 313 -8.30 -29.68 -1.29
N SER A 314 -7.99 -30.55 -2.24
CA SER A 314 -6.77 -30.43 -3.04
C SER A 314 -6.76 -29.10 -3.80
N PHE A 315 -5.58 -28.54 -4.03
CA PHE A 315 -5.47 -27.27 -4.74
C PHE A 315 -4.30 -27.26 -5.72
N ASN A 316 -4.41 -26.39 -6.71
CA ASN A 316 -3.33 -26.05 -7.61
C ASN A 316 -3.10 -24.54 -7.57
N ALA A 317 -1.84 -24.15 -7.66
CA ALA A 317 -1.46 -22.79 -7.91
C ALA A 317 -0.33 -22.77 -8.94
N ALA A 318 -0.43 -21.91 -9.92
CA ALA A 318 0.60 -21.76 -10.93
C ALA A 318 0.81 -20.30 -11.27
N HIS A 319 2.04 -19.94 -11.59
CA HIS A 319 2.34 -18.65 -12.17
C HIS A 319 3.37 -18.77 -13.29
N LEU A 320 3.18 -17.92 -14.28
CA LEU A 320 4.10 -17.73 -15.38
C LEU A 320 4.37 -16.24 -15.51
N GLY A 321 5.62 -15.84 -15.38
CA GLY A 321 6.06 -14.47 -15.52
C GLY A 321 7.19 -14.33 -16.53
N PHE A 322 7.32 -13.12 -17.06
CA PHE A 322 8.49 -12.74 -17.83
C PHE A 322 8.88 -11.29 -17.56
N SER A 323 10.16 -11.00 -17.73
CA SER A 323 10.70 -9.65 -17.76
C SER A 323 11.62 -9.53 -18.96
N TYR A 324 11.29 -8.59 -19.85
CA TYR A 324 12.04 -8.33 -21.07
C TYR A 324 12.48 -6.88 -21.11
N GLN A 325 13.78 -6.65 -21.26
CA GLN A 325 14.41 -5.33 -21.31
C GLN A 325 15.20 -5.21 -22.61
N PRO A 326 14.55 -4.81 -23.72
CA PRO A 326 15.21 -4.69 -25.02
C PRO A 326 16.30 -3.62 -25.05
N THR A 327 16.10 -2.53 -24.31
CA THR A 327 17.05 -1.42 -24.11
C THR A 327 17.21 -1.12 -22.64
N GLU A 328 18.20 -0.30 -22.26
CA GLU A 328 18.39 0.11 -20.86
C GLU A 328 17.20 0.93 -20.33
N ASP A 329 16.54 1.65 -21.22
CA ASP A 329 15.46 2.59 -20.90
C ASP A 329 14.04 2.06 -21.10
N PHE A 330 13.88 0.81 -21.61
CA PHE A 330 12.55 0.24 -21.84
C PHE A 330 12.45 -1.18 -21.28
N ARG A 331 11.39 -1.40 -20.50
CA ARG A 331 11.14 -2.71 -19.86
C ARG A 331 9.69 -3.13 -20.01
N THR A 332 9.49 -4.39 -20.34
CA THR A 332 8.18 -5.07 -20.35
C THR A 332 8.18 -6.20 -19.33
N THR A 333 7.10 -6.32 -18.59
CA THR A 333 6.88 -7.42 -17.64
C THR A 333 5.49 -8.00 -17.86
N GLY A 334 5.38 -9.31 -17.74
CA GLY A 334 4.08 -9.98 -17.75
C GLY A 334 4.04 -11.06 -16.70
N ARG A 335 2.84 -11.28 -16.12
CA ARG A 335 2.61 -12.35 -15.15
C ARG A 335 1.18 -12.86 -15.25
N TYR A 336 1.06 -14.15 -15.30
CA TYR A 336 -0.20 -14.88 -15.18
C TYR A 336 -0.14 -15.75 -13.94
N GLU A 337 -1.19 -15.72 -13.15
CA GLU A 337 -1.35 -16.53 -11.94
C GLU A 337 -2.71 -17.23 -11.98
N MET A 338 -2.74 -18.45 -11.51
CA MET A 338 -3.96 -19.20 -11.29
C MET A 338 -3.91 -19.91 -9.93
N ARG A 339 -5.08 -20.04 -9.29
CA ARG A 339 -5.26 -20.73 -8.01
C ARG A 339 -6.66 -21.33 -7.95
N ASP A 340 -6.77 -22.54 -7.41
CA ASP A 340 -8.05 -23.23 -7.22
C ASP A 340 -8.32 -23.67 -5.77
N ARG A 341 -7.77 -22.96 -4.78
CA ARG A 341 -7.98 -23.28 -3.36
C ARG A 341 -9.29 -22.69 -2.83
N GLY A 342 -10.31 -23.57 -2.62
CA GLY A 342 -11.63 -23.16 -2.11
C GLY A 342 -12.47 -22.33 -3.09
N GLY A 343 -11.97 -22.15 -4.30
CA GLY A 343 -12.58 -21.40 -5.40
C GLY A 343 -11.55 -21.17 -6.49
N ASN A 344 -12.01 -20.82 -7.68
CA ASN A 344 -11.13 -20.58 -8.83
C ASN A 344 -10.74 -19.09 -8.91
N GLY A 345 -9.46 -18.82 -8.94
CA GLY A 345 -8.92 -17.48 -9.14
C GLY A 345 -7.88 -17.45 -10.24
N SER A 346 -7.90 -16.42 -11.07
CA SER A 346 -6.82 -16.12 -12.03
C SER A 346 -6.55 -14.64 -12.10
N ALA A 347 -5.28 -14.30 -12.31
CA ALA A 347 -4.83 -12.93 -12.52
C ALA A 347 -3.84 -12.89 -13.67
N PHE A 348 -4.03 -11.95 -14.57
CA PHE A 348 -3.11 -11.65 -15.65
C PHE A 348 -2.71 -10.18 -15.58
N THR A 349 -1.42 -9.92 -15.58
CA THR A 349 -0.88 -8.55 -15.61
C THR A 349 0.20 -8.49 -16.69
N ILE A 350 0.14 -7.47 -17.52
CA ILE A 350 1.23 -7.12 -18.43
C ILE A 350 1.47 -5.62 -18.33
N GLY A 351 2.73 -5.22 -18.31
CA GLY A 351 3.12 -3.83 -18.24
C GLY A 351 4.37 -3.57 -19.08
N ALA A 352 4.41 -2.38 -19.67
CA ALA A 352 5.55 -1.88 -20.40
C ALA A 352 5.76 -0.42 -20.03
N ALA A 353 6.99 -0.04 -19.75
CA ALA A 353 7.33 1.33 -19.41
C ALA A 353 8.74 1.67 -19.90
N GLY A 354 8.90 2.91 -20.34
CA GLY A 354 10.20 3.44 -20.71
C GLY A 354 10.17 4.27 -21.99
N ARG A 355 11.37 4.62 -22.44
CA ARG A 355 11.60 5.40 -23.65
C ARG A 355 11.52 4.51 -24.87
N LEU A 356 10.53 4.76 -25.74
CA LEU A 356 10.37 4.06 -27.03
C LEU A 356 11.30 4.64 -28.09
N PHE A 357 11.37 5.97 -28.12
CA PHE A 357 12.23 6.76 -29.01
C PHE A 357 12.80 7.91 -28.20
N ASP A 358 13.80 8.59 -28.73
CA ASP A 358 14.47 9.69 -28.03
C ASP A 358 13.52 10.78 -27.49
N ASN A 359 12.41 11.00 -28.17
CA ASN A 359 11.41 12.01 -27.80
C ASN A 359 10.12 11.42 -27.21
N VAL A 360 9.98 10.11 -27.11
CA VAL A 360 8.72 9.46 -26.74
C VAL A 360 8.93 8.47 -25.59
N THR A 361 8.28 8.74 -24.48
CA THR A 361 8.18 7.82 -23.35
C THR A 361 6.79 7.20 -23.31
N SER A 362 6.72 5.91 -23.04
CA SER A 362 5.46 5.19 -22.93
C SER A 362 5.29 4.51 -21.59
N LEU A 363 4.03 4.36 -21.20
CA LEU A 363 3.57 3.53 -20.11
C LEU A 363 2.35 2.76 -20.60
N ALA A 364 2.39 1.44 -20.47
CA ALA A 364 1.22 0.60 -20.71
C ALA A 364 1.09 -0.42 -19.57
N ARG A 365 -0.11 -0.60 -19.05
CA ARG A 365 -0.43 -1.62 -18.07
C ARG A 365 -1.80 -2.19 -18.36
N PHE A 366 -1.88 -3.49 -18.41
CA PHE A 366 -3.13 -4.22 -18.47
C PHE A 366 -3.19 -5.23 -17.32
N GLN A 367 -4.32 -5.29 -16.64
CA GLN A 367 -4.57 -6.22 -15.56
C GLN A 367 -5.97 -6.80 -15.70
N LEU A 368 -6.08 -8.11 -15.61
CA LEU A 368 -7.34 -8.85 -15.57
C LEU A 368 -7.29 -9.79 -14.38
N SER A 369 -8.29 -9.74 -13.52
CA SER A 369 -8.48 -10.70 -12.45
C SER A 369 -9.88 -11.30 -12.52
N ARG A 370 -9.99 -12.58 -12.20
CA ARG A 370 -11.25 -13.30 -12.08
C ARG A 370 -11.19 -14.16 -10.83
N ALA A 371 -12.28 -14.19 -10.09
CA ALA A 371 -12.43 -15.04 -8.93
C ALA A 371 -13.84 -15.59 -8.88
N SER A 372 -13.94 -16.87 -8.49
CA SER A 372 -15.20 -17.56 -8.26
C SER A 372 -15.11 -18.28 -6.92
N PHE A 373 -16.00 -17.98 -5.99
CA PHE A 373 -16.04 -18.57 -4.66
C PHE A 373 -17.49 -18.70 -4.20
N ALA A 374 -17.89 -19.91 -3.77
CA ALA A 374 -19.23 -20.20 -3.23
C ALA A 374 -20.39 -19.70 -4.13
N GLY A 375 -20.24 -19.83 -5.46
CA GLY A 375 -21.25 -19.37 -6.42
C GLY A 375 -21.25 -17.87 -6.72
N ASN A 376 -20.38 -17.10 -6.05
CA ASN A 376 -20.14 -15.69 -6.39
C ASN A 376 -19.02 -15.60 -7.43
N GLU A 377 -19.24 -14.82 -8.46
CA GLU A 377 -18.23 -14.54 -9.49
C GLU A 377 -17.87 -13.06 -9.50
N SER A 378 -16.59 -12.79 -9.57
CA SER A 378 -16.09 -11.43 -9.76
C SER A 378 -15.05 -11.37 -10.87
N SER A 379 -15.10 -10.33 -11.66
CA SER A 379 -14.10 -10.04 -12.69
C SER A 379 -13.76 -8.56 -12.67
N ALA A 380 -12.48 -8.24 -12.62
CA ALA A 380 -12.01 -6.87 -12.72
C ALA A 380 -10.95 -6.77 -13.81
N MET A 381 -11.15 -5.83 -14.73
CA MET A 381 -10.22 -5.50 -15.80
C MET A 381 -9.82 -4.04 -15.68
N SER A 382 -8.54 -3.75 -15.72
CA SER A 382 -8.01 -2.40 -15.87
C SER A 382 -6.96 -2.36 -16.97
N ALA A 383 -7.01 -1.31 -17.79
CA ALA A 383 -6.01 -1.03 -18.79
C ALA A 383 -5.64 0.46 -18.71
N THR A 384 -4.36 0.74 -18.73
CA THR A 384 -3.84 2.11 -18.83
C THR A 384 -2.77 2.13 -19.89
N ALA A 385 -2.86 3.09 -20.79
CA ALA A 385 -1.83 3.36 -21.77
C ALA A 385 -1.57 4.87 -21.81
N ALA A 386 -0.31 5.27 -21.79
CA ALA A 386 0.08 6.67 -21.88
C ALA A 386 1.31 6.83 -22.78
N LEU A 387 1.32 7.91 -23.55
CA LEU A 387 2.42 8.31 -24.40
C LEU A 387 2.74 9.78 -24.11
N ALA A 388 3.94 10.03 -23.65
CA ALA A 388 4.46 11.37 -23.48
C ALA A 388 5.46 11.68 -24.61
N TRP A 389 5.17 12.72 -25.35
CA TRP A 389 6.06 13.21 -26.39
C TRP A 389 6.68 14.54 -25.94
N ARG A 390 8.01 14.56 -25.85
CA ARG A 390 8.79 15.72 -25.47
C ARG A 390 10.03 15.80 -26.37
N PRO A 391 10.10 16.78 -27.28
CA PRO A 391 11.24 16.94 -28.17
C PRO A 391 12.53 17.23 -27.38
N LEU A 392 13.63 16.51 -27.67
CA LEU A 392 14.92 16.66 -26.97
C LEU A 392 15.53 18.05 -27.09
N HIS A 393 15.27 18.76 -28.17
CA HIS A 393 15.85 20.07 -28.46
C HIS A 393 14.88 21.22 -28.15
N ARG A 394 13.70 20.91 -27.60
CA ARG A 394 12.64 21.89 -27.33
C ARG A 394 11.98 21.58 -26.01
N ASP A 395 12.33 22.36 -24.98
CA ASP A 395 11.69 22.28 -23.66
C ASP A 395 10.36 23.06 -23.58
N ASP A 396 10.02 23.74 -24.69
CA ASP A 396 8.84 24.61 -24.81
C ASP A 396 7.56 23.87 -25.20
N LEU A 397 7.64 22.59 -25.54
CA LEU A 397 6.49 21.80 -25.98
C LEU A 397 6.50 20.41 -25.35
N GLY A 398 5.34 20.01 -24.82
CA GLY A 398 5.09 18.66 -24.31
C GLY A 398 3.66 18.21 -24.57
N LEU A 399 3.48 16.97 -24.98
CA LEU A 399 2.19 16.34 -25.19
C LEU A 399 2.12 15.04 -24.39
N LEU A 400 1.00 14.81 -23.73
CA LEU A 400 0.70 13.57 -23.04
C LEU A 400 -0.66 13.06 -23.52
N PHE A 401 -0.70 11.87 -24.04
CA PHE A 401 -1.93 11.14 -24.34
C PHE A 401 -2.09 10.01 -23.35
N SER A 402 -3.27 9.83 -22.81
CA SER A 402 -3.57 8.72 -21.94
C SER A 402 -4.92 8.10 -22.23
N TYR A 403 -4.99 6.79 -22.09
CA TYR A 403 -6.21 6.00 -22.13
C TYR A 403 -6.28 5.13 -20.89
N THR A 404 -7.42 5.15 -20.23
CA THR A 404 -7.67 4.30 -19.06
C THR A 404 -9.01 3.61 -19.22
N ARG A 405 -9.01 2.30 -19.06
CA ARG A 405 -10.22 1.47 -19.00
C ARG A 405 -10.32 0.78 -17.67
N ARG A 406 -11.52 0.76 -17.08
CA ARG A 406 -11.89 -0.03 -15.92
C ARG A 406 -13.20 -0.73 -16.23
N ASP A 407 -13.28 -2.03 -15.94
CA ASP A 407 -14.49 -2.85 -16.11
C ASP A 407 -14.55 -3.82 -14.92
N ILE A 408 -15.53 -3.63 -14.05
CA ILE A 408 -15.76 -4.47 -12.88
C ILE A 408 -17.12 -5.12 -13.05
N LYS A 409 -17.16 -6.43 -12.86
CA LYS A 409 -18.35 -7.25 -12.91
C LYS A 409 -18.44 -8.09 -11.66
N GLN A 410 -19.63 -8.19 -11.11
CA GLN A 410 -19.92 -9.00 -9.93
C GLN A 410 -21.26 -9.70 -10.13
N ARG A 411 -21.29 -10.99 -9.84
CA ARG A 411 -22.48 -11.81 -9.85
C ARG A 411 -22.58 -12.56 -8.53
N GLY A 412 -23.68 -12.38 -7.82
CA GLY A 412 -23.95 -13.05 -6.56
C GLY A 412 -24.55 -14.44 -6.74
N SER A 413 -24.28 -15.35 -5.81
CA SER A 413 -24.91 -16.66 -5.75
C SER A 413 -26.42 -16.50 -5.50
N GLY A 414 -27.25 -17.14 -6.35
CA GLY A 414 -28.71 -17.08 -6.22
C GLY A 414 -29.35 -15.75 -6.64
N GLN A 415 -28.62 -14.89 -7.30
CA GLN A 415 -29.13 -13.60 -7.80
C GLN A 415 -29.25 -13.64 -9.34
N ASP A 416 -30.43 -13.33 -9.85
CA ASP A 416 -30.67 -13.18 -11.29
C ASP A 416 -30.21 -11.78 -11.75
N GLY A 417 -28.91 -11.57 -11.88
CA GLY A 417 -28.37 -10.33 -12.40
C GLY A 417 -26.88 -10.12 -12.13
N GLU A 418 -26.26 -9.40 -13.03
CA GLU A 418 -24.86 -8.98 -12.94
C GLU A 418 -24.81 -7.48 -12.61
N THR A 419 -24.00 -7.11 -11.62
CA THR A 419 -23.63 -5.70 -11.41
C THR A 419 -22.38 -5.44 -12.23
N ARG A 420 -22.40 -4.38 -13.04
CA ARG A 420 -21.27 -4.00 -13.90
C ARG A 420 -21.04 -2.49 -13.80
N ASP A 421 -19.77 -2.14 -13.62
CA ASP A 421 -19.28 -0.77 -13.72
C ASP A 421 -18.13 -0.72 -14.72
N ARG A 422 -18.35 -0.02 -15.84
CA ARG A 422 -17.35 0.15 -16.89
C ARG A 422 -17.11 1.62 -17.15
N SER A 423 -15.85 2.01 -17.26
CA SER A 423 -15.47 3.33 -17.74
C SER A 423 -14.28 3.27 -18.66
N ASP A 424 -14.35 4.02 -19.76
CA ASP A 424 -13.27 4.26 -20.71
C ASP A 424 -12.98 5.76 -20.72
N THR A 425 -11.76 6.16 -20.39
CA THR A 425 -11.34 7.57 -20.37
C THR A 425 -10.17 7.76 -21.33
N LEU A 426 -10.31 8.68 -22.25
CA LEU A 426 -9.25 9.15 -23.14
C LEU A 426 -8.93 10.59 -22.76
N SER A 427 -7.67 10.91 -22.54
CA SER A 427 -7.25 12.29 -22.28
C SER A 427 -6.02 12.68 -23.09
N SER A 428 -5.94 13.96 -23.36
CA SER A 428 -4.79 14.61 -23.99
C SER A 428 -4.47 15.86 -23.17
N ASP A 429 -3.24 15.93 -22.68
CA ASP A 429 -2.68 17.08 -21.97
C ASP A 429 -1.56 17.67 -22.83
N TRP A 430 -1.51 18.97 -22.94
CA TRP A 430 -0.47 19.64 -23.68
C TRP A 430 0.03 20.88 -22.95
N TYR A 431 1.31 21.14 -23.12
CA TYR A 431 2.03 22.32 -22.62
C TYR A 431 2.77 22.95 -23.78
N TYR A 432 2.66 24.26 -23.92
CA TYR A 432 3.39 25.01 -24.93
C TYR A 432 3.85 26.37 -24.38
N GLN A 433 5.13 26.60 -24.38
CA GLN A 433 5.74 27.90 -24.05
C GLN A 433 5.91 28.72 -25.33
N ALA A 434 4.90 29.52 -25.67
CA ALA A 434 4.87 30.29 -26.91
C ALA A 434 5.97 31.35 -26.97
N THR A 435 6.29 31.94 -25.84
CA THR A 435 7.41 32.88 -25.65
C THR A 435 8.02 32.69 -24.27
N ARG A 436 9.12 33.40 -23.95
CA ARG A 436 9.71 33.39 -22.59
C ARG A 436 8.71 33.81 -21.50
N ASN A 437 7.70 34.57 -21.89
CA ASN A 437 6.72 35.13 -20.94
C ASN A 437 5.32 34.51 -21.07
N VAL A 438 5.03 33.70 -22.10
CA VAL A 438 3.71 33.13 -22.35
C VAL A 438 3.77 31.61 -22.28
N GLU A 439 3.02 31.03 -21.36
CA GLU A 439 2.86 29.59 -21.21
C GLU A 439 1.39 29.23 -21.43
N LEU A 440 1.14 28.22 -22.24
CA LEU A 440 -0.18 27.70 -22.56
C LEU A 440 -0.28 26.24 -22.12
N TYR A 441 -1.35 25.93 -21.44
CA TYR A 441 -1.70 24.56 -21.02
C TYR A 441 -3.07 24.21 -21.54
N GLY A 442 -3.26 23.00 -21.96
CA GLY A 442 -4.57 22.50 -22.32
C GLY A 442 -4.75 21.05 -21.98
N ARG A 443 -6.00 20.71 -21.70
CA ARG A 443 -6.44 19.34 -21.46
C ARG A 443 -7.75 19.12 -22.20
N PHE A 444 -7.83 17.97 -22.83
CA PHE A 444 -9.08 17.45 -23.38
C PHE A 444 -9.29 16.04 -22.86
N ALA A 445 -10.50 15.71 -22.41
CA ALA A 445 -10.83 14.40 -21.91
C ALA A 445 -12.22 13.95 -22.35
N LEU A 446 -12.33 12.66 -22.70
CA LEU A 446 -13.57 11.96 -23.00
C LEU A 446 -13.71 10.79 -22.05
N LYS A 447 -14.85 10.67 -21.39
CA LYS A 447 -15.17 9.53 -20.52
C LYS A 447 -16.50 8.90 -20.97
N PHE A 448 -16.43 7.63 -21.31
CA PHE A 448 -17.60 6.77 -21.53
C PHE A 448 -17.83 5.94 -20.27
N GLY A 449 -18.96 6.10 -19.64
CA GLY A 449 -19.38 5.32 -18.47
C GLY A 449 -20.53 4.41 -18.84
N ASP A 450 -20.56 3.22 -18.22
CA ASP A 450 -21.62 2.25 -18.43
C ASP A 450 -21.80 1.45 -17.15
N THR A 451 -22.91 1.72 -16.46
CA THR A 451 -23.22 1.11 -15.16
C THR A 451 -24.52 0.32 -15.27
N ALA A 452 -24.48 -0.93 -14.87
CA ALA A 452 -25.63 -1.79 -14.71
C ALA A 452 -25.66 -2.29 -13.26
N SER A 453 -26.78 -2.11 -12.60
CA SER A 453 -27.04 -2.66 -11.26
C SER A 453 -28.18 -3.66 -11.37
N GLN A 454 -28.16 -4.67 -10.52
CA GLN A 454 -29.15 -5.71 -10.49
C GLN A 454 -30.58 -5.15 -10.41
N GLY A 455 -31.44 -5.58 -11.35
CA GLY A 455 -32.83 -5.12 -11.40
C GLY A 455 -33.06 -3.68 -11.89
N LEU A 456 -31.99 -2.95 -12.21
CA LEU A 456 -32.07 -1.58 -12.72
C LEU A 456 -31.71 -1.51 -14.21
N ALA A 457 -32.26 -0.53 -14.90
CA ALA A 457 -31.91 -0.26 -16.28
C ALA A 457 -30.44 0.13 -16.40
N ARG A 458 -29.79 -0.35 -17.45
CA ARG A 458 -28.41 0.04 -17.78
C ARG A 458 -28.33 1.52 -18.11
N VAL A 459 -27.39 2.21 -17.49
CA VAL A 459 -27.16 3.63 -17.69
C VAL A 459 -25.81 3.83 -18.39
N SER A 460 -25.85 4.41 -19.59
CA SER A 460 -24.65 4.77 -20.34
C SER A 460 -24.47 6.29 -20.35
N THR A 461 -23.28 6.76 -20.05
CA THR A 461 -22.95 8.19 -19.97
C THR A 461 -21.75 8.52 -20.85
N LEU A 462 -21.83 9.66 -21.53
CA LEU A 462 -20.69 10.28 -22.21
C LEU A 462 -20.43 11.63 -21.52
N THR A 463 -19.21 11.81 -21.04
CA THR A 463 -18.75 13.07 -20.47
C THR A 463 -17.54 13.55 -21.23
N TYR A 464 -17.52 14.81 -21.62
CA TYR A 464 -16.35 15.42 -22.22
C TYR A 464 -15.98 16.70 -21.50
N MET A 465 -14.68 16.92 -21.39
CA MET A 465 -14.09 18.08 -20.73
C MET A 465 -13.03 18.71 -21.63
N SER A 466 -13.05 20.01 -21.70
CA SER A 466 -11.99 20.82 -22.29
C SER A 466 -11.55 21.87 -21.27
N GLN A 467 -10.26 22.03 -21.10
CA GLN A 467 -9.64 22.99 -20.21
C GLN A 467 -8.48 23.68 -20.93
N GLY A 468 -8.39 24.98 -20.81
CA GLY A 468 -7.28 25.77 -21.30
C GLY A 468 -6.83 26.78 -20.25
N ARG A 469 -5.54 26.95 -20.08
CA ARG A 469 -4.92 27.94 -19.19
C ARG A 469 -3.81 28.66 -19.93
N ALA A 470 -3.84 29.97 -19.88
CA ALA A 470 -2.79 30.84 -20.38
C ALA A 470 -2.16 31.59 -19.20
N VAL A 471 -0.84 31.58 -19.11
CA VAL A 471 -0.07 32.29 -18.09
C VAL A 471 0.83 33.31 -18.78
N TYR A 472 0.79 34.56 -18.33
CA TYR A 472 1.65 35.63 -18.80
C TYR A 472 2.52 36.14 -17.65
N ARG A 473 3.85 36.04 -17.80
CA ARG A 473 4.82 36.50 -16.81
C ARG A 473 5.10 37.98 -16.96
N LEU A 474 4.76 38.75 -15.95
CA LEU A 474 5.04 40.21 -15.80
C LEU A 474 6.39 40.40 -15.08
N GLY A 475 7.48 40.05 -15.76
CA GLY A 475 8.81 40.14 -15.16
C GLY A 475 9.25 38.90 -14.38
N LYS A 476 10.08 39.08 -13.35
CA LYS A 476 10.69 37.96 -12.62
C LYS A 476 9.79 37.38 -11.50
N TYR A 477 8.92 38.19 -10.95
CA TYR A 477 8.24 37.89 -9.70
C TYR A 477 6.72 37.77 -9.80
N VAL A 478 6.13 38.22 -10.90
CA VAL A 478 4.67 38.29 -11.06
C VAL A 478 4.23 37.58 -12.32
N ASP A 479 3.13 36.85 -12.25
CA ASP A 479 2.43 36.32 -13.39
C ASP A 479 0.92 36.53 -13.28
N VAL A 480 0.25 36.57 -14.41
CA VAL A 480 -1.22 36.60 -14.51
C VAL A 480 -1.63 35.38 -15.32
N ALA A 481 -2.62 34.67 -14.84
CA ALA A 481 -3.18 33.52 -15.53
C ALA A 481 -4.69 33.66 -15.75
N GLY A 482 -5.14 33.19 -16.90
CA GLY A 482 -6.54 32.98 -17.21
C GLY A 482 -6.79 31.51 -17.50
N GLU A 483 -7.87 30.96 -16.99
CA GLU A 483 -8.25 29.57 -17.16
C GLU A 483 -9.71 29.44 -17.54
N GLY A 484 -9.97 28.66 -18.61
CA GLY A 484 -11.31 28.29 -19.01
C GLY A 484 -11.50 26.78 -18.96
N ARG A 485 -12.65 26.33 -18.47
CA ARG A 485 -13.03 24.91 -18.45
C ARG A 485 -14.45 24.75 -19.00
N TRP A 486 -14.65 23.69 -19.74
CA TRP A 486 -15.95 23.31 -20.24
C TRP A 486 -16.15 21.82 -20.05
N LEU A 487 -17.26 21.47 -19.41
CA LEU A 487 -17.70 20.11 -19.17
C LEU A 487 -19.09 19.94 -19.72
N ALA A 488 -19.34 18.84 -20.42
CA ALA A 488 -20.69 18.51 -20.85
C ALA A 488 -20.95 17.00 -20.73
N GLN A 489 -22.17 16.70 -20.34
CA GLN A 489 -22.72 15.35 -20.23
C GLN A 489 -24.09 15.32 -20.88
N PRO A 490 -24.18 14.97 -22.17
CA PRO A 490 -25.42 15.01 -22.94
C PRO A 490 -26.54 14.16 -22.33
N ALA A 491 -26.21 12.98 -21.78
CA ALA A 491 -27.21 12.09 -21.18
C ALA A 491 -28.00 12.71 -20.03
N SER A 492 -27.41 13.65 -19.30
CA SER A 492 -28.06 14.41 -18.23
C SER A 492 -28.47 15.83 -18.67
N SER A 493 -28.34 16.15 -19.95
CA SER A 493 -28.53 17.50 -20.48
C SER A 493 -27.75 18.57 -19.72
N THR A 494 -26.60 18.19 -19.15
CA THR A 494 -25.77 19.06 -18.35
C THR A 494 -24.60 19.57 -19.17
N ALA A 495 -24.46 20.90 -19.26
CA ALA A 495 -23.26 21.55 -19.78
C ALA A 495 -22.90 22.69 -18.80
N ARG A 496 -21.63 22.75 -18.43
CA ARG A 496 -21.10 23.76 -17.52
C ARG A 496 -19.82 24.34 -18.07
N ALA A 497 -19.73 25.64 -18.09
CA ALA A 497 -18.52 26.38 -18.42
C ALA A 497 -18.04 27.12 -17.18
N SER A 498 -16.75 27.21 -16.99
CA SER A 498 -16.16 28.03 -15.95
C SER A 498 -15.00 28.85 -16.49
N PHE A 499 -14.81 30.00 -15.88
CA PHE A 499 -13.71 30.90 -16.15
C PHE A 499 -13.14 31.42 -14.84
N GLY A 500 -11.82 31.41 -14.73
CA GLY A 500 -11.06 31.90 -13.58
C GLY A 500 -9.89 32.77 -14.01
N THR A 501 -9.53 33.71 -13.17
CA THR A 501 -8.33 34.52 -13.33
C THR A 501 -7.48 34.43 -12.06
N GLU A 502 -6.17 34.48 -12.21
CA GLU A 502 -5.22 34.32 -11.10
C GLU A 502 -4.07 35.29 -11.25
N LEU A 503 -3.66 35.88 -10.15
CA LEU A 503 -2.42 36.66 -10.02
C LEU A 503 -1.44 35.87 -9.15
N GLY A 504 -0.28 35.57 -9.67
CA GLY A 504 0.77 34.79 -9.01
C GLY A 504 2.00 35.62 -8.69
N PHE A 505 2.62 35.29 -7.55
CA PHE A 505 3.86 35.89 -7.10
C PHE A 505 4.89 34.78 -6.82
N TRP A 506 6.05 34.89 -7.42
CA TRP A 506 7.19 34.02 -7.18
C TRP A 506 8.01 34.55 -5.99
N VAL A 507 7.77 33.97 -4.83
CA VAL A 507 8.45 34.34 -3.58
C VAL A 507 9.90 33.81 -3.58
N LEU A 508 10.08 32.62 -4.15
CA LEU A 508 11.37 31.97 -4.41
C LEU A 508 11.37 31.45 -5.85
N PRO A 509 12.55 31.11 -6.43
CA PRO A 509 12.62 30.54 -7.77
C PRO A 509 11.70 29.34 -8.00
N ASP A 510 11.47 28.56 -6.93
CA ASP A 510 10.69 27.34 -6.95
C ASP A 510 9.38 27.41 -6.15
N LEU A 511 9.05 28.55 -5.54
CA LEU A 511 7.86 28.76 -4.74
C LEU A 511 6.99 29.89 -5.30
N ARG A 512 5.82 29.54 -5.78
CA ARG A 512 4.82 30.46 -6.31
C ARG A 512 3.59 30.48 -5.40
N VAL A 513 3.16 31.67 -5.06
CA VAL A 513 1.95 31.96 -4.30
C VAL A 513 0.98 32.70 -5.21
N GLY A 514 -0.25 32.24 -5.38
CA GLY A 514 -1.24 32.84 -6.25
C GLY A 514 -2.55 33.10 -5.54
N GLY A 515 -3.22 34.17 -5.94
CA GLY A 515 -4.59 34.48 -5.58
C GLY A 515 -5.43 34.62 -6.84
N GLY A 516 -6.58 33.99 -6.87
CA GLY A 516 -7.45 34.02 -8.02
C GLY A 516 -8.93 34.14 -7.67
N TYR A 517 -9.73 34.38 -8.70
CA TYR A 517 -11.16 34.46 -8.60
C TYR A 517 -11.83 33.62 -9.70
N ASN A 518 -12.68 32.68 -9.29
CA ASN A 518 -13.54 31.93 -10.18
C ASN A 518 -14.83 32.74 -10.44
N TRP A 519 -15.01 33.18 -11.65
CA TRP A 519 -16.15 33.98 -12.06
C TRP A 519 -17.43 33.16 -12.20
N THR A 520 -17.29 31.92 -12.60
CA THR A 520 -18.39 30.97 -12.75
C THR A 520 -17.98 29.64 -12.06
N GLY A 521 -18.91 29.00 -11.36
CA GLY A 521 -18.62 27.70 -10.74
C GLY A 521 -18.29 26.63 -11.77
N ALA A 522 -17.26 25.84 -11.52
CA ALA A 522 -16.86 24.71 -12.37
C ALA A 522 -16.85 23.41 -11.60
N PHE A 523 -17.08 22.33 -12.34
CA PHE A 523 -16.99 20.96 -11.85
C PHE A 523 -15.73 20.31 -12.43
N GLU A 524 -14.92 19.64 -11.61
CA GLU A 524 -13.77 18.88 -12.06
C GLU A 524 -14.06 17.37 -11.94
N PRO A 525 -14.28 16.64 -13.06
CA PRO A 525 -14.51 15.22 -13.02
C PRO A 525 -13.17 14.49 -13.01
N GLY A 526 -12.96 13.66 -12.02
CA GLY A 526 -11.83 12.72 -12.05
C GLY A 526 -10.89 12.72 -10.86
N ALA A 527 -10.85 13.73 -10.04
CA ALA A 527 -10.36 13.56 -8.68
C ALA A 527 -11.61 13.12 -7.88
N GLY A 528 -11.69 11.85 -7.51
CA GLY A 528 -12.87 11.25 -6.90
C GLY A 528 -13.61 12.21 -5.99
N THR A 529 -14.89 12.50 -6.29
CA THR A 529 -15.77 13.38 -5.55
C THR A 529 -15.20 14.79 -5.29
N LEU A 530 -14.82 15.51 -6.32
CA LEU A 530 -14.42 16.89 -6.14
C LEU A 530 -15.62 17.82 -6.12
N SER A 531 -15.68 18.61 -5.07
CA SER A 531 -16.54 19.77 -4.97
C SER A 531 -16.44 20.60 -6.23
N PRO A 532 -17.58 21.01 -6.83
CA PRO A 532 -17.54 22.01 -7.88
C PRO A 532 -16.87 23.25 -7.33
N ALA A 533 -15.92 23.80 -8.05
CA ALA A 533 -15.32 25.07 -7.72
C ALA A 533 -16.44 26.11 -7.69
N ARG A 534 -16.77 26.62 -6.53
CA ARG A 534 -17.77 27.68 -6.38
C ARG A 534 -17.22 28.97 -6.97
N ARG A 535 -18.14 29.85 -7.42
CA ARG A 535 -17.80 31.23 -7.69
C ARG A 535 -17.17 31.84 -6.42
N GLY A 536 -15.99 32.42 -6.53
CA GLY A 536 -15.31 33.02 -5.38
C GLY A 536 -13.82 33.08 -5.51
N PHE A 537 -13.20 33.61 -4.47
CA PHE A 537 -11.75 33.68 -4.35
C PHE A 537 -11.15 32.31 -4.02
N TYR A 538 -9.97 32.07 -4.56
CA TYR A 538 -9.13 30.94 -4.22
C TYR A 538 -7.68 31.39 -4.07
N PHE A 539 -6.92 30.58 -3.36
CA PHE A 539 -5.51 30.79 -3.12
C PHE A 539 -4.73 29.55 -3.53
N THR A 540 -3.61 29.74 -4.19
CA THR A 540 -2.74 28.63 -4.65
C THR A 540 -1.33 28.81 -4.13
N ILE A 541 -0.75 27.73 -3.68
CA ILE A 541 0.70 27.61 -3.42
C ILE A 541 1.20 26.51 -4.31
N SER A 542 2.13 26.80 -5.18
CA SER A 542 2.79 25.81 -6.02
C SER A 542 4.29 25.86 -5.83
N SER A 543 4.89 24.70 -5.66
CA SER A 543 6.33 24.56 -5.51
C SER A 543 6.87 23.50 -6.45
N LYS A 544 8.05 23.74 -7.03
CA LYS A 544 8.81 22.74 -7.78
C LYS A 544 9.65 21.84 -6.88
N LEU A 545 9.58 22.03 -5.56
CA LEU A 545 10.28 21.18 -4.59
C LEU A 545 9.77 19.74 -4.74
N SER A 546 10.59 18.89 -5.34
CA SER A 546 10.33 17.45 -5.48
C SER A 546 10.12 16.76 -4.11
N ASN A 547 10.59 17.37 -3.04
CA ASN A 547 10.50 16.86 -1.67
C ASN A 547 9.18 17.20 -0.96
N LEU A 548 8.41 18.19 -1.43
CA LEU A 548 7.12 18.53 -0.82
C LEU A 548 6.04 17.46 -1.10
N PHE A 549 6.20 16.68 -2.18
CA PHE A 549 5.32 15.56 -2.50
C PHE A 549 5.75 14.25 -1.83
N ASP A 550 6.97 14.18 -1.28
CA ASP A 550 7.43 13.07 -0.45
C ASP A 550 6.85 13.08 0.98
N LEU A 551 6.18 14.17 1.37
CA LEU A 551 5.42 14.25 2.64
C LEU A 551 4.39 13.11 2.81
N PHE A 552 3.95 12.51 1.69
CA PHE A 552 2.95 11.43 1.65
C PHE A 552 3.40 10.23 0.81
N GLY A 553 4.64 10.20 0.36
CA GLY A 553 5.23 9.15 -0.47
C GLY A 553 6.03 8.13 0.33
N THR A 554 6.14 6.93 -0.21
CA THR A 554 7.01 5.86 0.30
C THR A 554 8.45 6.36 0.49
N PRO A 555 9.14 6.00 1.59
CA PRO A 555 10.53 6.41 1.80
C PRO A 555 11.40 5.92 0.65
N ARG A 556 11.99 6.85 -0.09
CA ARG A 556 13.05 6.55 -1.05
C ARG A 556 14.23 5.98 -0.28
N ASN A 557 14.60 4.74 -0.59
CA ASN A 557 15.86 4.18 -0.14
C ASN A 557 17.00 5.06 -0.69
N ASN A 558 17.59 5.87 0.16
CA ASN A 558 18.78 6.70 -0.14
C ASN A 558 20.06 5.90 -0.40
N ALA A 559 19.96 4.59 -0.71
CA ALA A 559 21.09 3.74 -1.05
C ALA A 559 21.65 3.96 -2.46
N GLN A 560 21.01 4.78 -3.31
CA GLN A 560 21.50 5.04 -4.68
C GLN A 560 22.19 6.39 -4.89
N ALA A 561 22.26 7.25 -3.90
CA ALA A 561 22.90 8.57 -4.04
C ALA A 561 24.39 8.62 -3.63
N GLN A 562 25.00 7.51 -3.22
CA GLN A 562 26.41 7.46 -2.82
C GLN A 562 27.35 6.69 -3.76
N SER A 563 26.92 6.30 -4.94
CA SER A 563 27.79 5.61 -5.90
C SER A 563 28.22 6.46 -7.11
N GLY A 564 28.36 7.74 -6.94
CA GLY A 564 28.74 8.65 -8.02
C GLY A 564 29.78 9.69 -7.63
N ASP A 565 30.84 9.31 -6.93
CA ASP A 565 32.10 10.05 -6.97
C ASP A 565 33.26 9.15 -6.46
N GLY A 566 33.82 8.40 -7.37
CA GLY A 566 35.04 7.62 -7.20
C GLY A 566 35.92 7.79 -8.41
N THR A 567 36.61 8.93 -8.48
CA THR A 567 37.75 9.14 -9.38
C THR A 567 38.78 8.05 -9.14
N VAL A 568 38.85 7.12 -10.07
CA VAL A 568 39.96 6.16 -10.18
C VAL A 568 41.18 6.94 -10.62
N ARG A 569 42.13 7.16 -9.72
CA ARG A 569 43.52 7.46 -10.08
C ARG A 569 44.17 6.16 -10.55
N HIS A 570 44.58 6.15 -11.81
CA HIS A 570 45.61 5.24 -12.29
C HIS A 570 46.93 5.64 -11.61
N GLU A 571 47.53 4.76 -10.88
CA GLU A 571 48.96 4.71 -10.66
C GLU A 571 49.50 3.51 -11.43
N GLU A 572 50.43 3.84 -12.35
CA GLU A 572 51.32 2.93 -13.01
C GLU A 572 52.37 2.42 -12.00
N GLU A 573 52.50 1.12 -11.86
CA GLU A 573 53.77 0.37 -11.86
C GLU A 573 53.46 -1.14 -11.96
#